data_6381428ffafdaff3f97ebe3933d7e7a3
#
_entry.id   6381428ffafdaff3f97ebe3933d7e7a3
#
_cell.length_a   1.000
_cell.length_b   1.000
_cell.length_c   1.000
_cell.angle_alpha   90.00
_cell.angle_beta   90.00
_cell.angle_gamma   90.00
#
_symmetry.space_group_name_H-M   'P 1'
#
loop_
_entity.id
_entity.type
_entity.pdbx_description
1 polymer ?
#
loop_
_entity_poly.entity_id
_entity_poly.type
_entity_poly.pdbx_seq_one_letter_code
_entity_poly.pdbx_strand_id
1 'polypeptide(L)'
;MNLYRPVTIGSLKLDGNLFLAPVAGYSDRGFRSLCVEQGTNFTFTELVSAEALWRNPGHYGLGSDSSSGAGVASRAGAVSLVSRGANELRYAIQLFGAEPDAVYRAALLLAPLKPDAVDINAGCPVPKVVKNGAGSALMKNPSNLGRIVEAAVRASRETLGGAPVTIKMRSGWDSASINYAECSRVAVESGAAMVSLHPRTRGQQYGGKSDWSHIADLVSRLSVPVTGSGDLYTPEDARRMLEETGCAAIMFARGAMGNPFIFLATKAFLETGAYEPVPFSARMEAAFRHLEMLAADIGERTACLEMRKQFCAYTKGLKGGALVRERAVHAQTIEDYRKILADLPNI
;
A
#
# COMPACT_ATOMS: atom_id res chain seq x y z
N MET A 1 -25.00 -12.71 5.51
CA MET A 1 -24.11 -12.83 4.32
C MET A 1 -22.68 -12.99 4.80
N ASN A 2 -21.90 -13.87 4.16
CA ASN A 2 -20.47 -13.96 4.47
C ASN A 2 -19.78 -12.67 3.97
N LEU A 3 -19.21 -11.90 4.89
CA LEU A 3 -18.51 -10.63 4.56
C LEU A 3 -17.09 -10.87 4.04
N TYR A 4 -16.46 -11.99 4.39
CA TYR A 4 -15.21 -12.44 3.76
C TYR A 4 -15.54 -13.18 2.47
N ARG A 5 -15.23 -12.60 1.32
CA ARG A 5 -15.67 -13.10 0.01
C ARG A 5 -14.64 -12.81 -1.09
N PRO A 6 -14.62 -13.62 -2.15
CA PRO A 6 -13.80 -13.36 -3.33
C PRO A 6 -14.14 -12.02 -3.99
N VAL A 7 -13.13 -11.41 -4.64
CA VAL A 7 -13.28 -10.17 -5.41
C VAL A 7 -12.68 -10.36 -6.80
N THR A 8 -13.36 -9.86 -7.82
CA THR A 8 -12.85 -9.82 -9.19
C THR A 8 -12.57 -8.38 -9.60
N ILE A 9 -11.35 -8.10 -10.07
CA ILE A 9 -10.89 -6.77 -10.51
C ILE A 9 -10.49 -6.91 -11.99
N GLY A 10 -11.38 -6.56 -12.92
CA GLY A 10 -11.17 -6.87 -14.35
C GLY A 10 -10.97 -8.36 -14.56
N SER A 11 -9.80 -8.77 -15.07
CA SER A 11 -9.42 -10.17 -15.27
C SER A 11 -8.83 -10.85 -14.02
N LEU A 12 -8.46 -10.09 -12.99
CA LEU A 12 -7.81 -10.57 -11.77
C LEU A 12 -8.85 -11.12 -10.80
N LYS A 13 -8.71 -12.39 -10.40
CA LYS A 13 -9.54 -13.02 -9.37
C LYS A 13 -8.74 -13.15 -8.07
N LEU A 14 -9.34 -12.70 -6.96
CA LEU A 14 -8.80 -12.76 -5.61
C LEU A 14 -9.72 -13.60 -4.74
N ASP A 15 -9.15 -14.48 -3.91
CA ASP A 15 -9.90 -15.41 -3.06
C ASP A 15 -10.53 -14.75 -1.82
N GLY A 16 -10.20 -13.48 -1.60
CA GLY A 16 -10.76 -12.70 -0.48
C GLY A 16 -10.63 -11.20 -0.73
N ASN A 17 -11.12 -10.43 0.24
CA ASN A 17 -11.32 -8.99 0.13
C ASN A 17 -10.56 -8.15 1.18
N LEU A 18 -9.47 -8.69 1.73
CA LEU A 18 -8.62 -8.00 2.70
C LEU A 18 -7.32 -7.57 2.03
N PHE A 19 -7.12 -6.27 1.83
CA PHE A 19 -5.99 -5.70 1.09
C PHE A 19 -5.04 -4.91 2.00
N LEU A 20 -3.75 -4.94 1.70
CA LEU A 20 -2.76 -4.07 2.31
C LEU A 20 -2.61 -2.80 1.47
N ALA A 21 -2.77 -1.63 2.10
CA ALA A 21 -2.59 -0.35 1.43
C ALA A 21 -1.11 -0.07 1.09
N PRO A 22 -0.85 0.67 -0.01
CA PRO A 22 0.45 1.28 -0.25
C PRO A 22 0.72 2.36 0.80
N VAL A 23 1.70 2.14 1.68
CA VAL A 23 2.08 3.09 2.74
C VAL A 23 3.58 3.35 2.66
N ALA A 24 3.95 4.54 2.18
CA ALA A 24 5.34 4.94 2.01
C ALA A 24 6.16 4.75 3.30
N GLY A 25 7.25 4.01 3.19
CA GLY A 25 8.14 3.65 4.28
C GLY A 25 7.59 2.57 5.23
N TYR A 26 6.50 1.89 4.88
CA TYR A 26 5.92 0.82 5.69
C TYR A 26 5.54 -0.42 4.91
N SER A 27 5.09 -0.30 3.67
CA SER A 27 4.72 -1.45 2.82
C SER A 27 5.88 -1.92 1.94
N ASP A 28 7.08 -1.98 2.51
CA ASP A 28 8.24 -2.60 1.89
C ASP A 28 7.99 -4.10 1.62
N ARG A 29 8.86 -4.71 0.82
CA ARG A 29 8.71 -6.10 0.39
C ARG A 29 8.62 -7.10 1.56
N GLY A 30 9.46 -6.91 2.60
CA GLY A 30 9.46 -7.75 3.78
C GLY A 30 8.14 -7.66 4.55
N PHE A 31 7.63 -6.45 4.76
CA PHE A 31 6.35 -6.25 5.43
C PHE A 31 5.17 -6.80 4.63
N ARG A 32 5.16 -6.62 3.30
CA ARG A 32 4.13 -7.21 2.44
C ARG A 32 4.13 -8.74 2.55
N SER A 33 5.32 -9.36 2.55
CA SER A 33 5.46 -10.82 2.73
C SER A 33 4.88 -11.30 4.07
N LEU A 34 5.14 -10.60 5.17
CA LEU A 34 4.54 -10.92 6.47
C LEU A 34 3.00 -10.78 6.45
N CYS A 35 2.47 -9.75 5.79
CA CYS A 35 1.01 -9.58 5.66
C CYS A 35 0.39 -10.71 4.82
N VAL A 36 1.07 -11.20 3.79
CA VAL A 36 0.62 -12.35 2.98
C VAL A 36 0.56 -13.61 3.83
N GLU A 37 1.56 -13.88 4.65
CA GLU A 37 1.55 -15.02 5.60
C GLU A 37 0.35 -14.95 6.57
N GLN A 38 -0.12 -13.75 6.87
CA GLN A 38 -1.27 -13.51 7.74
C GLN A 38 -2.60 -13.40 6.98
N GLY A 39 -2.61 -13.73 5.68
CA GLY A 39 -3.84 -13.89 4.90
C GLY A 39 -4.35 -12.63 4.18
N THR A 40 -3.48 -11.62 3.94
CA THR A 40 -3.86 -10.57 2.99
C THR A 40 -4.02 -11.15 1.59
N ASN A 41 -5.05 -10.72 0.88
CA ASN A 41 -5.38 -11.25 -0.44
C ASN A 41 -4.76 -10.46 -1.59
N PHE A 42 -4.38 -9.20 -1.33
CA PHE A 42 -3.77 -8.33 -2.31
C PHE A 42 -2.90 -7.28 -1.66
N THR A 43 -1.70 -7.09 -2.20
CA THR A 43 -0.73 -6.13 -1.70
C THR A 43 -0.41 -5.09 -2.76
N PHE A 44 0.06 -3.93 -2.32
CA PHE A 44 0.51 -2.84 -3.19
C PHE A 44 1.92 -2.45 -2.78
N THR A 45 2.78 -2.19 -3.76
CA THR A 45 4.09 -1.62 -3.48
C THR A 45 3.97 -0.23 -2.86
N GLU A 46 5.06 0.29 -2.31
CA GLU A 46 5.14 1.71 -2.02
C GLU A 46 5.06 2.54 -3.32
N LEU A 47 5.04 3.86 -3.18
CA LEU A 47 4.96 4.81 -4.29
C LEU A 47 6.17 4.72 -5.22
N VAL A 48 5.96 4.37 -6.47
CA VAL A 48 6.98 4.36 -7.53
C VAL A 48 6.79 5.58 -8.44
N SER A 49 7.81 6.41 -8.56
CA SER A 49 7.78 7.56 -9.47
C SER A 49 7.84 7.08 -10.92
N ALA A 50 6.80 7.34 -11.69
CA ALA A 50 6.77 7.03 -13.11
C ALA A 50 7.91 7.75 -13.87
N GLU A 51 8.13 9.02 -13.55
CA GLU A 51 9.21 9.83 -14.13
C GLU A 51 10.60 9.27 -13.82
N ALA A 52 10.85 8.88 -12.56
CA ALA A 52 12.14 8.31 -12.16
C ALA A 52 12.36 6.92 -12.78
N LEU A 53 11.31 6.11 -12.84
CA LEU A 53 11.37 4.75 -13.36
C LEU A 53 11.71 4.75 -14.86
N TRP A 54 11.01 5.54 -15.67
CA TRP A 54 11.25 5.54 -17.11
C TRP A 54 12.56 6.22 -17.50
N ARG A 55 13.01 7.26 -16.74
CA ARG A 55 14.28 7.94 -17.02
C ARG A 55 15.50 7.14 -16.58
N ASN A 56 15.35 6.31 -15.55
CA ASN A 56 16.46 5.52 -15.01
C ASN A 56 16.03 4.09 -14.65
N PRO A 57 15.61 3.28 -15.63
CA PRO A 57 15.11 1.92 -15.37
C PRO A 57 16.16 1.02 -14.75
N GLY A 58 17.43 1.19 -15.08
CA GLY A 58 18.53 0.41 -14.50
C GLY A 58 18.67 0.57 -12.98
N HIS A 59 18.26 1.71 -12.43
CA HIS A 59 18.20 1.93 -10.97
C HIS A 59 17.22 0.97 -10.28
N TYR A 60 16.14 0.61 -10.96
CA TYR A 60 15.12 -0.34 -10.49
C TYR A 60 15.39 -1.80 -10.94
N GLY A 61 16.58 -2.07 -11.49
CA GLY A 61 16.90 -3.40 -12.02
C GLY A 61 16.19 -3.74 -13.33
N LEU A 62 15.66 -2.74 -14.03
CA LEU A 62 14.93 -2.87 -15.30
C LEU A 62 15.77 -2.25 -16.43
N GLY A 63 15.82 -2.94 -17.58
CA GLY A 63 16.62 -2.50 -18.75
C GLY A 63 18.05 -3.02 -18.74
N SER A 64 18.75 -2.82 -19.88
CA SER A 64 20.08 -3.38 -20.17
C SER A 64 21.25 -2.61 -19.56
N ASP A 65 21.03 -1.39 -19.06
CA ASP A 65 22.10 -0.54 -18.51
C ASP A 65 22.27 -0.67 -17.02
N SER A 66 23.31 -1.43 -16.61
CA SER A 66 23.71 -1.60 -15.20
C SER A 66 24.64 -0.49 -14.67
N SER A 67 24.90 0.56 -15.46
CA SER A 67 25.95 1.56 -15.23
C SER A 67 25.51 2.85 -14.51
N SER A 68 24.35 2.88 -13.84
CA SER A 68 23.97 4.06 -13.07
C SER A 68 24.89 4.23 -11.86
N GLY A 69 25.56 5.38 -11.75
CA GLY A 69 26.47 5.75 -10.65
C GLY A 69 25.80 5.93 -9.28
N ALA A 70 24.61 5.35 -9.07
CA ALA A 70 23.96 5.27 -7.77
C ALA A 70 24.66 4.24 -6.89
N GLY A 71 24.89 4.56 -5.62
CA GLY A 71 25.50 3.62 -4.66
C GLY A 71 24.70 2.31 -4.55
N VAL A 72 25.40 1.19 -4.29
CA VAL A 72 24.83 -0.16 -4.25
C VAL A 72 23.58 -0.25 -3.37
N ALA A 73 23.58 0.37 -2.18
CA ALA A 73 22.43 0.36 -1.27
C ALA A 73 21.21 1.11 -1.84
N SER A 74 21.43 2.24 -2.55
CA SER A 74 20.33 2.99 -3.17
C SER A 74 19.65 2.19 -4.30
N ARG A 75 20.44 1.45 -5.07
CA ARG A 75 19.93 0.58 -6.13
C ARG A 75 19.17 -0.62 -5.54
N ALA A 76 19.71 -1.27 -4.51
CA ALA A 76 19.05 -2.39 -3.84
C ALA A 76 17.66 -1.99 -3.30
N GLY A 77 17.55 -0.82 -2.67
CA GLY A 77 16.27 -0.28 -2.20
C GLY A 77 15.28 -0.01 -3.33
N ALA A 78 15.73 0.54 -4.46
CA ALA A 78 14.85 0.79 -5.61
C ALA A 78 14.39 -0.51 -6.29
N VAL A 79 15.25 -1.53 -6.37
CA VAL A 79 14.89 -2.86 -6.87
C VAL A 79 13.87 -3.50 -5.94
N SER A 80 14.11 -3.47 -4.62
CA SER A 80 13.18 -4.01 -3.62
C SER A 80 11.82 -3.33 -3.67
N LEU A 81 11.79 -2.02 -3.96
CA LEU A 81 10.55 -1.23 -4.06
C LEU A 81 9.56 -1.79 -5.09
N VAL A 82 10.04 -2.29 -6.22
CA VAL A 82 9.19 -2.81 -7.31
C VAL A 82 9.09 -4.34 -7.32
N SER A 83 9.94 -5.03 -6.55
CA SER A 83 10.03 -6.49 -6.56
C SER A 83 8.88 -7.15 -5.82
N ARG A 84 8.44 -8.29 -6.35
CA ARG A 84 7.49 -9.19 -5.70
C ARG A 84 8.17 -9.92 -4.53
N GLY A 85 7.50 -10.09 -3.41
CA GLY A 85 7.91 -11.01 -2.35
C GLY A 85 7.74 -12.48 -2.79
N ALA A 86 8.56 -13.38 -2.25
CA ALA A 86 8.55 -14.79 -2.66
C ALA A 86 7.18 -15.48 -2.47
N ASN A 87 6.44 -15.06 -1.47
CA ASN A 87 5.10 -15.58 -1.13
C ASN A 87 3.95 -14.69 -1.61
N GLU A 88 4.23 -13.57 -2.30
CA GLU A 88 3.19 -12.68 -2.82
C GLU A 88 2.56 -13.27 -4.09
N LEU A 89 1.47 -14.01 -3.94
CA LEU A 89 0.73 -14.59 -5.06
C LEU A 89 0.08 -13.50 -5.93
N ARG A 90 -0.33 -12.40 -5.32
CA ARG A 90 -1.02 -11.28 -5.97
C ARG A 90 -0.50 -9.95 -5.45
N TYR A 91 0.07 -9.11 -6.33
CA TYR A 91 0.52 -7.77 -5.96
C TYR A 91 0.32 -6.77 -7.09
N ALA A 92 0.18 -5.51 -6.73
CA ALA A 92 0.13 -4.37 -7.65
C ALA A 92 1.37 -3.48 -7.46
N ILE A 93 1.87 -2.92 -8.56
CA ILE A 93 2.86 -1.85 -8.50
C ILE A 93 2.12 -0.52 -8.57
N GLN A 94 2.29 0.34 -7.53
CA GLN A 94 1.65 1.65 -7.50
C GLN A 94 2.56 2.71 -8.11
N LEU A 95 2.11 3.31 -9.22
CA LEU A 95 2.77 4.43 -9.89
C LEU A 95 2.19 5.77 -9.46
N PHE A 96 3.04 6.79 -9.33
CA PHE A 96 2.62 8.18 -9.28
C PHE A 96 3.32 9.01 -10.34
N GLY A 97 2.59 9.94 -10.95
CA GLY A 97 3.09 10.84 -11.98
C GLY A 97 2.02 11.86 -12.33
N ALA A 98 2.38 12.95 -13.00
CA ALA A 98 1.48 13.98 -13.48
C ALA A 98 1.35 13.97 -15.01
N GLU A 99 2.31 13.33 -15.69
CA GLU A 99 2.40 13.28 -17.15
C GLU A 99 1.98 11.92 -17.69
N PRO A 100 0.94 11.84 -18.55
CA PRO A 100 0.46 10.58 -19.12
C PRO A 100 1.55 9.79 -19.88
N ASP A 101 2.43 10.46 -20.63
CA ASP A 101 3.52 9.81 -21.36
C ASP A 101 4.53 9.15 -20.41
N ALA A 102 4.87 9.81 -19.30
CA ALA A 102 5.76 9.23 -18.29
C ALA A 102 5.15 7.98 -17.63
N VAL A 103 3.85 8.00 -17.33
CA VAL A 103 3.13 6.85 -16.77
C VAL A 103 3.06 5.72 -17.79
N TYR A 104 2.77 6.01 -19.05
CA TYR A 104 2.78 5.02 -20.13
C TYR A 104 4.14 4.33 -20.24
N ARG A 105 5.23 5.10 -20.38
CA ARG A 105 6.60 4.56 -20.50
C ARG A 105 7.01 3.76 -19.27
N ALA A 106 6.71 4.26 -18.08
CA ALA A 106 6.98 3.53 -16.84
C ALA A 106 6.22 2.20 -16.78
N ALA A 107 4.95 2.18 -17.15
CA ALA A 107 4.14 0.97 -17.13
C ALA A 107 4.63 -0.08 -18.12
N LEU A 108 5.11 0.30 -19.31
CA LEU A 108 5.75 -0.62 -20.26
C LEU A 108 6.96 -1.36 -19.65
N LEU A 109 7.76 -0.65 -18.83
CA LEU A 109 8.95 -1.20 -18.20
C LEU A 109 8.64 -2.22 -17.08
N LEU A 110 7.40 -2.31 -16.63
CA LEU A 110 7.01 -3.28 -15.60
C LEU A 110 6.85 -4.72 -16.13
N ALA A 111 6.90 -4.93 -17.43
CA ALA A 111 6.68 -6.26 -18.04
C ALA A 111 7.53 -7.40 -17.45
N PRO A 112 8.84 -7.24 -17.17
CA PRO A 112 9.64 -8.29 -16.55
C PRO A 112 9.21 -8.66 -15.12
N LEU A 113 8.55 -7.73 -14.41
CA LEU A 113 8.10 -7.91 -13.01
C LEU A 113 6.75 -8.63 -12.92
N LYS A 114 5.99 -8.67 -14.03
CA LYS A 114 4.69 -9.33 -14.15
C LYS A 114 3.75 -8.99 -12.98
N PRO A 115 3.49 -7.70 -12.67
CA PRO A 115 2.53 -7.35 -11.64
C PRO A 115 1.12 -7.85 -12.01
N ASP A 116 0.32 -8.23 -11.02
CA ASP A 116 -1.07 -8.66 -11.26
C ASP A 116 -2.00 -7.46 -11.53
N ALA A 117 -1.58 -6.25 -11.15
CA ALA A 117 -2.24 -4.99 -11.51
C ALA A 117 -1.23 -3.82 -11.48
N VAL A 118 -1.59 -2.74 -12.16
CA VAL A 118 -0.93 -1.43 -12.01
C VAL A 118 -1.90 -0.51 -11.29
N ASP A 119 -1.44 0.11 -10.19
CA ASP A 119 -2.26 1.05 -9.43
C ASP A 119 -1.79 2.49 -9.62
N ILE A 120 -2.71 3.42 -9.81
CA ILE A 120 -2.43 4.84 -9.97
C ILE A 120 -2.67 5.56 -8.66
N ASN A 121 -1.65 6.26 -8.16
CA ASN A 121 -1.78 7.07 -6.96
C ASN A 121 -2.37 8.45 -7.28
N ALA A 122 -3.60 8.68 -6.83
CA ALA A 122 -4.27 9.98 -6.83
C ALA A 122 -4.64 10.46 -5.41
N GLY A 123 -3.94 9.94 -4.37
CA GLY A 123 -4.30 10.23 -2.98
C GLY A 123 -3.15 10.69 -2.08
N CYS A 124 -1.90 10.60 -2.50
CA CYS A 124 -0.74 11.00 -1.68
C CYS A 124 -0.77 12.52 -1.38
N PRO A 125 -0.76 12.94 -0.09
CA PRO A 125 -0.81 14.34 0.27
C PRO A 125 0.58 14.99 0.43
N VAL A 126 1.66 14.20 0.28
CA VAL A 126 3.04 14.61 0.60
C VAL A 126 3.48 15.79 -0.29
N PRO A 127 4.04 16.88 0.28
CA PRO A 127 4.41 18.08 -0.48
C PRO A 127 5.29 17.80 -1.70
N LYS A 128 6.28 16.91 -1.59
CA LYS A 128 7.17 16.54 -2.69
C LYS A 128 6.44 15.92 -3.88
N VAL A 129 5.35 15.19 -3.64
CA VAL A 129 4.53 14.55 -4.67
C VAL A 129 3.56 15.55 -5.28
N VAL A 130 2.81 16.28 -4.44
CA VAL A 130 1.76 17.19 -4.92
C VAL A 130 2.30 18.46 -5.59
N LYS A 131 3.52 18.92 -5.23
CA LYS A 131 4.17 20.07 -5.87
C LYS A 131 4.41 19.81 -7.37
N ASN A 132 4.60 18.56 -7.74
CA ASN A 132 4.82 18.13 -9.13
C ASN A 132 3.51 17.75 -9.85
N GLY A 133 2.34 18.12 -9.31
CA GLY A 133 1.04 17.82 -9.92
C GLY A 133 0.55 16.38 -9.75
N ALA A 134 1.30 15.52 -9.06
CA ALA A 134 0.98 14.10 -8.88
C ALA A 134 0.25 13.83 -7.54
N GLY A 135 -0.11 12.59 -7.29
CA GLY A 135 -0.82 12.19 -6.08
C GLY A 135 -2.17 12.88 -5.98
N SER A 136 -2.52 13.40 -4.80
CA SER A 136 -3.82 14.08 -4.61
C SER A 136 -3.99 15.36 -5.45
N ALA A 137 -2.93 15.91 -6.02
CA ALA A 137 -3.04 17.05 -6.93
C ALA A 137 -3.72 16.70 -8.26
N LEU A 138 -3.69 15.42 -8.68
CA LEU A 138 -4.41 14.93 -9.86
C LEU A 138 -5.92 15.18 -9.75
N MET A 139 -6.47 15.13 -8.55
CA MET A 139 -7.90 15.36 -8.34
C MET A 139 -8.34 16.79 -8.68
N LYS A 140 -7.42 17.76 -8.77
CA LYS A 140 -7.71 19.11 -9.23
C LYS A 140 -7.97 19.19 -10.74
N ASN A 141 -7.57 18.17 -11.48
CA ASN A 141 -7.76 18.09 -12.93
C ASN A 141 -8.23 16.68 -13.32
N PRO A 142 -9.53 16.38 -13.19
CA PRO A 142 -10.11 15.07 -13.53
C PRO A 142 -9.80 14.63 -14.96
N SER A 143 -9.77 15.57 -15.91
CA SER A 143 -9.41 15.26 -17.30
C SER A 143 -7.98 14.70 -17.43
N ASN A 144 -7.00 15.29 -16.71
CA ASN A 144 -5.63 14.77 -16.73
C ASN A 144 -5.53 13.44 -15.99
N LEU A 145 -6.27 13.27 -14.88
CA LEU A 145 -6.37 11.99 -14.16
C LEU A 145 -6.85 10.88 -15.11
N GLY A 146 -7.90 11.15 -15.91
CA GLY A 146 -8.39 10.20 -16.91
C GLY A 146 -7.31 9.82 -17.94
N ARG A 147 -6.60 10.80 -18.51
CA ARG A 147 -5.50 10.56 -19.47
C ARG A 147 -4.37 9.72 -18.89
N ILE A 148 -4.07 9.88 -17.59
CA ILE A 148 -3.06 9.07 -16.88
C ILE A 148 -3.54 7.61 -16.75
N VAL A 149 -4.80 7.40 -16.37
CA VAL A 149 -5.38 6.05 -16.28
C VAL A 149 -5.40 5.39 -17.67
N GLU A 150 -5.85 6.10 -18.71
CA GLU A 150 -5.86 5.61 -20.08
C GLU A 150 -4.45 5.21 -20.57
N ALA A 151 -3.44 6.02 -20.25
CA ALA A 151 -2.04 5.75 -20.57
C ALA A 151 -1.55 4.44 -19.92
N ALA A 152 -1.86 4.22 -18.64
CA ALA A 152 -1.55 2.99 -17.94
C ALA A 152 -2.30 1.78 -18.50
N VAL A 153 -3.58 1.93 -18.85
CA VAL A 153 -4.40 0.87 -19.47
C VAL A 153 -3.84 0.48 -20.84
N ARG A 154 -3.45 1.45 -21.66
CA ARG A 154 -2.81 1.19 -22.95
C ARG A 154 -1.52 0.40 -22.78
N ALA A 155 -0.62 0.85 -21.91
CA ALA A 155 0.64 0.14 -21.63
C ALA A 155 0.40 -1.28 -21.12
N SER A 156 -0.57 -1.46 -20.24
CA SER A 156 -0.92 -2.78 -19.70
C SER A 156 -1.39 -3.74 -20.81
N ARG A 157 -2.21 -3.27 -21.74
CA ARG A 157 -2.65 -4.08 -22.89
C ARG A 157 -1.48 -4.50 -23.80
N GLU A 158 -0.52 -3.61 -23.96
CA GLU A 158 0.62 -3.84 -24.85
C GLU A 158 1.65 -4.81 -24.25
N THR A 159 1.94 -4.74 -22.96
CA THR A 159 3.09 -5.46 -22.37
C THR A 159 2.80 -6.29 -21.13
N LEU A 160 1.66 -6.07 -20.45
CA LEU A 160 1.31 -6.77 -19.20
C LEU A 160 0.16 -7.78 -19.39
N GLY A 161 -0.16 -8.17 -20.62
CA GLY A 161 -1.24 -9.11 -20.90
C GLY A 161 -2.63 -8.59 -20.53
N GLY A 162 -2.80 -7.27 -20.45
CA GLY A 162 -4.05 -6.66 -20.03
C GLY A 162 -4.32 -6.75 -18.51
N ALA A 163 -3.27 -6.81 -17.69
CA ALA A 163 -3.41 -6.72 -16.24
C ALA A 163 -4.24 -5.48 -15.85
N PRO A 164 -5.22 -5.58 -14.92
CA PRO A 164 -6.11 -4.48 -14.60
C PRO A 164 -5.34 -3.26 -14.08
N VAL A 165 -5.81 -2.07 -14.46
CA VAL A 165 -5.36 -0.81 -13.86
C VAL A 165 -6.36 -0.42 -12.79
N THR A 166 -5.85 -0.03 -11.61
CA THR A 166 -6.65 0.43 -10.47
C THR A 166 -6.23 1.86 -10.10
N ILE A 167 -7.04 2.53 -9.31
CA ILE A 167 -6.72 3.86 -8.83
C ILE A 167 -7.02 4.00 -7.35
N LYS A 168 -6.11 4.64 -6.60
CA LYS A 168 -6.31 4.98 -5.20
C LYS A 168 -6.35 6.48 -4.99
N MET A 169 -7.46 6.99 -4.43
CA MET A 169 -7.70 8.42 -4.30
C MET A 169 -8.22 8.83 -2.92
N ARG A 170 -8.39 10.13 -2.74
CA ARG A 170 -9.04 10.77 -1.58
C ARG A 170 -10.39 11.34 -1.98
N SER A 171 -11.11 11.99 -1.02
CA SER A 171 -12.39 12.66 -1.31
C SER A 171 -12.26 13.93 -2.13
N GLY A 172 -11.10 14.55 -2.15
CA GLY A 172 -10.82 15.80 -2.83
C GLY A 172 -9.57 16.49 -2.28
N TRP A 173 -9.31 17.70 -2.77
CA TRP A 173 -8.16 18.50 -2.31
C TRP A 173 -8.40 19.08 -0.91
N ASP A 174 -9.54 19.73 -0.71
CA ASP A 174 -9.99 20.30 0.56
C ASP A 174 -11.52 20.19 0.69
N SER A 175 -12.07 20.73 1.77
CA SER A 175 -13.52 20.67 2.04
C SER A 175 -14.38 21.44 1.02
N ALA A 176 -13.82 22.43 0.32
CA ALA A 176 -14.51 23.20 -0.71
C ALA A 176 -14.45 22.54 -2.10
N SER A 177 -13.61 21.51 -2.26
CA SER A 177 -13.35 20.84 -3.53
C SER A 177 -13.43 19.31 -3.42
N ILE A 178 -14.48 18.82 -2.77
CA ILE A 178 -14.80 17.39 -2.70
C ILE A 178 -15.32 16.95 -4.06
N ASN A 179 -14.59 16.08 -4.77
CA ASN A 179 -14.90 15.68 -6.14
C ASN A 179 -14.57 14.20 -6.44
N TYR A 180 -14.54 13.34 -5.39
CA TYR A 180 -14.27 11.90 -5.55
C TYR A 180 -15.19 11.22 -6.57
N ALA A 181 -16.48 11.61 -6.62
CA ALA A 181 -17.46 11.01 -7.53
C ALA A 181 -17.11 11.31 -9.00
N GLU A 182 -16.75 12.56 -9.33
CA GLU A 182 -16.32 12.94 -10.67
C GLU A 182 -15.00 12.25 -11.05
N CYS A 183 -13.99 12.33 -10.17
CA CYS A 183 -12.69 11.70 -10.42
C CYS A 183 -12.82 10.18 -10.62
N SER A 184 -13.66 9.51 -9.83
CA SER A 184 -13.89 8.07 -9.95
C SER A 184 -14.60 7.72 -11.25
N ARG A 185 -15.62 8.47 -11.63
CA ARG A 185 -16.33 8.29 -12.91
C ARG A 185 -15.37 8.41 -14.08
N VAL A 186 -14.58 9.49 -14.12
CA VAL A 186 -13.59 9.71 -15.19
C VAL A 186 -12.55 8.58 -15.20
N ALA A 187 -12.05 8.13 -14.05
CA ALA A 187 -11.10 7.01 -13.98
C ALA A 187 -11.70 5.71 -14.55
N VAL A 188 -12.95 5.39 -14.21
CA VAL A 188 -13.63 4.19 -14.72
C VAL A 188 -13.89 4.29 -16.22
N GLU A 189 -14.35 5.42 -16.70
CA GLU A 189 -14.53 5.68 -18.14
C GLU A 189 -13.21 5.58 -18.92
N SER A 190 -12.08 5.90 -18.28
CA SER A 190 -10.73 5.75 -18.83
C SER A 190 -10.16 4.33 -18.70
N GLY A 191 -10.92 3.39 -18.13
CA GLY A 191 -10.59 1.97 -18.06
C GLY A 191 -10.04 1.48 -16.72
N ALA A 192 -10.17 2.23 -15.62
CA ALA A 192 -9.86 1.73 -14.29
C ALA A 192 -10.82 0.58 -13.92
N ALA A 193 -10.25 -0.55 -13.47
CA ALA A 193 -10.98 -1.76 -13.11
C ALA A 193 -11.38 -1.82 -11.63
N MET A 194 -10.88 -0.92 -10.78
CA MET A 194 -11.22 -0.78 -9.36
C MET A 194 -10.87 0.62 -8.88
N VAL A 195 -11.67 1.15 -7.97
CA VAL A 195 -11.43 2.41 -7.26
C VAL A 195 -11.24 2.14 -5.77
N SER A 196 -10.11 2.59 -5.21
CA SER A 196 -9.86 2.57 -3.76
C SER A 196 -10.01 3.97 -3.20
N LEU A 197 -10.91 4.17 -2.24
CA LEU A 197 -11.17 5.48 -1.64
C LEU A 197 -10.71 5.53 -0.18
N HIS A 198 -9.85 6.53 0.13
CA HIS A 198 -9.65 7.00 1.50
C HIS A 198 -10.46 8.29 1.68
N PRO A 199 -11.63 8.25 2.37
CA PRO A 199 -12.58 9.34 2.37
C PRO A 199 -12.20 10.43 3.39
N ARG A 200 -11.06 11.03 3.15
CA ARG A 200 -10.55 12.30 3.69
C ARG A 200 -10.06 13.15 2.54
N THR A 201 -10.10 14.45 2.69
CA THR A 201 -9.46 15.35 1.74
C THR A 201 -7.94 15.38 1.94
N ARG A 202 -7.21 15.91 0.97
CA ARG A 202 -5.76 16.16 1.12
C ARG A 202 -5.49 17.12 2.28
N GLY A 203 -6.32 18.15 2.44
CA GLY A 203 -6.18 19.13 3.53
C GLY A 203 -6.34 18.52 4.92
N GLN A 204 -7.24 17.56 5.08
CA GLN A 204 -7.43 16.86 6.35
C GLN A 204 -6.23 15.97 6.73
N GLN A 205 -5.43 15.52 5.76
CA GLN A 205 -4.38 14.51 5.97
C GLN A 205 -4.89 13.28 6.74
N TYR A 206 -4.74 13.26 8.07
CA TYR A 206 -5.24 12.22 8.98
C TYR A 206 -6.13 12.79 10.09
N GLY A 207 -6.41 14.10 10.08
CA GLY A 207 -7.27 14.76 11.05
C GLY A 207 -8.75 14.44 10.87
N GLY A 208 -9.53 14.55 11.94
CA GLY A 208 -10.95 14.23 11.95
C GLY A 208 -11.25 12.75 11.73
N LYS A 209 -12.49 12.43 11.38
CA LYS A 209 -12.95 11.08 11.01
C LYS A 209 -12.99 10.91 9.51
N SER A 210 -12.78 9.68 9.05
CA SER A 210 -12.98 9.25 7.67
C SER A 210 -14.49 9.16 7.38
N ASP A 211 -14.98 9.84 6.37
CA ASP A 211 -16.41 9.86 6.03
C ASP A 211 -16.77 8.69 5.12
N TRP A 212 -17.13 7.57 5.71
CA TRP A 212 -17.45 6.35 4.97
C TRP A 212 -18.68 6.48 4.06
N SER A 213 -19.52 7.50 4.22
CA SER A 213 -20.66 7.75 3.32
C SER A 213 -20.20 7.99 1.87
N HIS A 214 -19.00 8.55 1.67
CA HIS A 214 -18.41 8.71 0.34
C HIS A 214 -18.07 7.36 -0.32
N ILE A 215 -17.71 6.33 0.49
CA ILE A 215 -17.49 4.97 -0.04
C ILE A 215 -18.82 4.36 -0.47
N ALA A 216 -19.85 4.45 0.39
CA ALA A 216 -21.19 3.97 0.08
C ALA A 216 -21.78 4.64 -1.18
N ASP A 217 -21.57 5.95 -1.32
CA ASP A 217 -21.96 6.69 -2.51
C ASP A 217 -21.27 6.15 -3.78
N LEU A 218 -19.95 5.91 -3.75
CA LEU A 218 -19.24 5.31 -4.88
C LEU A 218 -19.73 3.90 -5.21
N VAL A 219 -20.01 3.08 -4.19
CA VAL A 219 -20.56 1.73 -4.40
C VAL A 219 -21.88 1.78 -5.17
N SER A 220 -22.72 2.78 -4.90
CA SER A 220 -24.01 2.93 -5.59
C SER A 220 -23.88 3.44 -7.03
N ARG A 221 -22.76 4.11 -7.37
CA ARG A 221 -22.58 4.80 -8.68
C ARG A 221 -21.72 4.03 -9.66
N LEU A 222 -20.75 3.25 -9.19
CA LEU A 222 -19.75 2.63 -10.04
C LEU A 222 -20.09 1.18 -10.40
N SER A 223 -19.79 0.81 -11.64
CA SER A 223 -19.92 -0.56 -12.13
C SER A 223 -18.72 -1.46 -11.80
N VAL A 224 -17.62 -0.87 -11.31
CA VAL A 224 -16.41 -1.58 -10.91
C VAL A 224 -16.35 -1.72 -9.38
N PRO A 225 -15.59 -2.70 -8.84
CA PRO A 225 -15.41 -2.84 -7.41
C PRO A 225 -14.87 -1.56 -6.76
N VAL A 226 -15.45 -1.19 -5.60
CA VAL A 226 -14.95 -0.13 -4.74
C VAL A 226 -14.27 -0.75 -3.52
N THR A 227 -13.06 -0.29 -3.20
CA THR A 227 -12.32 -0.69 -2.00
C THR A 227 -12.33 0.46 -0.99
N GLY A 228 -12.81 0.18 0.22
CA GLY A 228 -12.86 1.14 1.31
C GLY A 228 -11.56 1.15 2.13
N SER A 229 -11.09 2.35 2.50
CA SER A 229 -9.92 2.56 3.36
C SER A 229 -10.16 3.75 4.27
N GLY A 230 -9.40 3.84 5.36
CA GLY A 230 -9.47 4.95 6.33
C GLY A 230 -10.17 4.55 7.63
N ASP A 231 -9.46 4.81 8.74
CA ASP A 231 -9.86 4.50 10.11
C ASP A 231 -10.21 3.01 10.37
N LEU A 232 -9.49 2.13 9.69
CA LEU A 232 -9.52 0.69 9.90
C LEU A 232 -8.36 0.32 10.83
N TYR A 233 -8.64 0.01 12.09
CA TYR A 233 -7.64 -0.34 13.10
C TYR A 233 -7.91 -1.70 13.74
N THR A 234 -9.14 -2.20 13.65
CA THR A 234 -9.58 -3.46 14.26
C THR A 234 -10.40 -4.30 13.28
N PRO A 235 -10.58 -5.60 13.55
CA PRO A 235 -11.52 -6.44 12.79
C PRO A 235 -12.95 -5.91 12.78
N GLU A 236 -13.40 -5.30 13.88
CA GLU A 236 -14.72 -4.69 14.01
C GLU A 236 -14.90 -3.50 13.07
N ASP A 237 -13.86 -2.65 12.93
CA ASP A 237 -13.89 -1.54 11.96
C ASP A 237 -14.05 -2.07 10.53
N ALA A 238 -13.36 -3.17 10.21
CA ALA A 238 -13.44 -3.83 8.92
C ALA A 238 -14.87 -4.35 8.63
N ARG A 239 -15.46 -5.04 9.60
CA ARG A 239 -16.83 -5.52 9.52
C ARG A 239 -17.80 -4.36 9.30
N ARG A 240 -17.71 -3.34 10.13
CA ARG A 240 -18.56 -2.14 10.02
C ARG A 240 -18.44 -1.47 8.65
N MET A 241 -17.22 -1.29 8.14
CA MET A 241 -17.04 -0.68 6.82
C MET A 241 -17.71 -1.51 5.73
N LEU A 242 -17.56 -2.83 5.74
CA LEU A 242 -18.23 -3.71 4.77
C LEU A 242 -19.76 -3.65 4.88
N GLU A 243 -20.31 -3.62 6.10
CA GLU A 243 -21.75 -3.56 6.37
C GLU A 243 -22.34 -2.19 6.02
N GLU A 244 -21.70 -1.09 6.45
CA GLU A 244 -22.22 0.27 6.28
C GLU A 244 -22.09 0.77 4.84
N THR A 245 -21.05 0.33 4.11
CA THR A 245 -20.77 0.90 2.77
C THR A 245 -21.08 -0.06 1.63
N GLY A 246 -21.17 -1.35 1.89
CA GLY A 246 -21.32 -2.37 0.85
C GLY A 246 -20.11 -2.53 -0.07
N CYS A 247 -18.95 -1.95 0.25
CA CYS A 247 -17.76 -2.01 -0.60
C CYS A 247 -17.31 -3.47 -0.84
N ALA A 248 -16.68 -3.70 -1.98
CA ALA A 248 -16.26 -5.03 -2.40
C ALA A 248 -15.09 -5.56 -1.57
N ALA A 249 -14.18 -4.68 -1.15
CA ALA A 249 -13.01 -4.99 -0.37
C ALA A 249 -12.69 -3.86 0.61
N ILE A 250 -11.87 -4.16 1.62
CA ILE A 250 -11.30 -3.19 2.54
C ILE A 250 -9.78 -3.18 2.43
N MET A 251 -9.19 -2.02 2.71
CA MET A 251 -7.76 -1.82 2.59
C MET A 251 -7.19 -1.23 3.88
N PHE A 252 -6.46 -2.07 4.63
CA PHE A 252 -5.77 -1.65 5.83
C PHE A 252 -4.52 -0.83 5.48
N ALA A 253 -4.35 0.31 6.14
CA ALA A 253 -3.16 1.14 6.10
C ALA A 253 -2.52 1.20 7.48
N ARG A 254 -2.81 2.23 8.26
CA ARG A 254 -2.23 2.45 9.61
C ARG A 254 -2.56 1.32 10.60
N GLY A 255 -3.68 0.62 10.45
CA GLY A 255 -4.04 -0.52 11.29
C GLY A 255 -3.17 -1.75 11.08
N ALA A 256 -2.55 -1.88 9.88
CA ALA A 256 -1.60 -2.95 9.61
C ALA A 256 -0.16 -2.61 10.05
N MET A 257 0.20 -1.32 10.21
CA MET A 257 1.57 -0.92 10.55
C MET A 257 2.01 -1.55 11.88
N GLY A 258 3.06 -2.38 11.85
CA GLY A 258 3.52 -3.16 13.00
C GLY A 258 2.53 -4.22 13.49
N ASN A 259 1.51 -4.53 12.72
CA ASN A 259 0.47 -5.50 13.04
C ASN A 259 0.02 -6.27 11.78
N PRO A 260 0.87 -7.10 11.17
CA PRO A 260 0.49 -7.91 10.02
C PRO A 260 -0.64 -8.88 10.36
N PHE A 261 -0.81 -9.25 11.62
CA PHE A 261 -1.83 -10.17 12.10
C PHE A 261 -3.28 -9.67 11.97
N ILE A 262 -3.46 -8.38 11.67
CA ILE A 262 -4.78 -7.78 11.46
C ILE A 262 -5.59 -8.52 10.39
N PHE A 263 -4.92 -9.06 9.37
CA PHE A 263 -5.57 -9.79 8.28
C PHE A 263 -6.15 -11.11 8.76
N LEU A 264 -5.37 -11.92 9.49
CA LEU A 264 -5.82 -13.19 10.05
C LEU A 264 -6.97 -12.97 11.05
N ALA A 265 -6.79 -12.02 11.97
CA ALA A 265 -7.81 -11.66 12.94
C ALA A 265 -9.11 -11.17 12.27
N THR A 266 -8.99 -10.33 11.23
CA THR A 266 -10.17 -9.85 10.50
C THR A 266 -10.87 -10.97 9.77
N LYS A 267 -10.14 -11.85 9.08
CA LYS A 267 -10.74 -13.00 8.42
C LYS A 267 -11.50 -13.86 9.41
N ALA A 268 -10.87 -14.27 10.52
CA ALA A 268 -11.50 -15.05 11.56
C ALA A 268 -12.78 -14.38 12.08
N PHE A 269 -12.71 -13.08 12.38
CA PHE A 269 -13.86 -12.31 12.88
C PHE A 269 -15.01 -12.22 11.87
N LEU A 270 -14.73 -12.04 10.59
CA LEU A 270 -15.75 -11.98 9.55
C LEU A 270 -16.42 -13.35 9.31
N GLU A 271 -15.68 -14.44 9.51
CA GLU A 271 -16.19 -15.81 9.32
C GLU A 271 -16.90 -16.38 10.56
N THR A 272 -16.39 -16.09 11.76
CA THR A 272 -16.83 -16.75 13.02
C THR A 272 -17.40 -15.80 14.07
N GLY A 273 -17.18 -14.49 13.93
CA GLY A 273 -17.54 -13.49 14.93
C GLY A 273 -16.54 -13.33 16.08
N ALA A 274 -15.42 -14.07 16.06
CA ALA A 274 -14.38 -14.01 17.10
C ALA A 274 -12.99 -14.11 16.49
N TYR A 275 -11.99 -13.65 17.22
CA TYR A 275 -10.56 -13.81 16.89
C TYR A 275 -9.73 -13.82 18.17
N GLU A 276 -8.55 -14.44 18.12
CA GLU A 276 -7.64 -14.53 19.24
C GLU A 276 -6.68 -13.32 19.29
N PRO A 277 -6.37 -12.80 20.49
CA PRO A 277 -5.35 -11.79 20.65
C PRO A 277 -3.98 -12.30 20.22
N VAL A 278 -3.22 -11.46 19.55
CA VAL A 278 -1.86 -11.80 19.11
C VAL A 278 -0.89 -11.71 20.31
N PRO A 279 -0.18 -12.78 20.68
CA PRO A 279 0.80 -12.75 21.73
C PRO A 279 1.92 -11.74 21.45
N PHE A 280 2.49 -11.16 22.51
CA PHE A 280 3.63 -10.25 22.39
C PHE A 280 4.82 -10.90 21.68
N SER A 281 5.14 -12.14 22.03
CA SER A 281 6.22 -12.91 21.41
C SER A 281 6.07 -13.02 19.89
N ALA A 282 4.87 -13.32 19.39
CA ALA A 282 4.60 -13.39 17.96
C ALA A 282 4.78 -12.04 17.24
N ARG A 283 4.39 -10.93 17.90
CA ARG A 283 4.62 -9.58 17.34
C ARG A 283 6.12 -9.25 17.25
N MET A 284 6.91 -9.65 18.26
CA MET A 284 8.36 -9.43 18.26
C MET A 284 9.07 -10.32 17.26
N GLU A 285 8.66 -11.58 17.14
CA GLU A 285 9.16 -12.48 16.09
C GLU A 285 8.90 -11.90 14.70
N ALA A 286 7.69 -11.42 14.43
CA ALA A 286 7.36 -10.77 13.16
C ALA A 286 8.22 -9.51 12.94
N ALA A 287 8.48 -8.71 13.97
CA ALA A 287 9.34 -7.52 13.87
C ALA A 287 10.79 -7.89 13.51
N PHE A 288 11.33 -9.00 14.09
CA PHE A 288 12.67 -9.49 13.74
C PHE A 288 12.75 -10.04 12.34
N ARG A 289 11.80 -10.88 11.96
CA ARG A 289 11.74 -11.43 10.60
C ARG A 289 11.62 -10.29 9.57
N HIS A 290 10.89 -9.23 9.89
CA HIS A 290 10.82 -8.03 9.06
C HIS A 290 12.21 -7.38 8.90
N LEU A 291 12.93 -7.18 10.02
CA LEU A 291 14.28 -6.61 10.01
C LEU A 291 15.24 -7.47 9.18
N GLU A 292 15.22 -8.79 9.34
CA GLU A 292 16.08 -9.72 8.60
C GLU A 292 15.79 -9.70 7.09
N MET A 293 14.51 -9.72 6.71
CA MET A 293 14.11 -9.57 5.30
C MET A 293 14.54 -8.23 4.72
N LEU A 294 14.34 -7.15 5.46
CA LEU A 294 14.76 -5.83 5.03
C LEU A 294 16.29 -5.71 4.92
N ALA A 295 17.04 -6.33 5.85
CA ALA A 295 18.50 -6.38 5.80
C ALA A 295 19.02 -7.16 4.58
N ALA A 296 18.34 -8.25 4.21
CA ALA A 296 18.65 -8.98 2.99
C ALA A 296 18.42 -8.14 1.72
N ASP A 297 17.43 -7.24 1.75
CA ASP A 297 17.09 -6.38 0.61
C ASP A 297 18.03 -5.18 0.45
N ILE A 298 18.33 -4.47 1.55
CA ILE A 298 18.99 -3.15 1.49
C ILE A 298 20.26 -3.04 2.34
N GLY A 299 20.71 -4.16 2.91
CA GLY A 299 21.87 -4.23 3.79
C GLY A 299 21.53 -3.87 5.24
N GLU A 300 22.24 -4.51 6.19
CA GLU A 300 21.95 -4.44 7.63
C GLU A 300 21.86 -3.02 8.17
N ARG A 301 22.87 -2.18 7.89
CA ARG A 301 22.90 -0.81 8.40
C ARG A 301 21.69 0.01 7.96
N THR A 302 21.33 -0.04 6.68
CA THR A 302 20.20 0.70 6.13
C THR A 302 18.89 0.16 6.69
N ALA A 303 18.76 -1.16 6.77
CA ALA A 303 17.59 -1.82 7.33
C ALA A 303 17.37 -1.44 8.81
N CYS A 304 18.43 -1.42 9.62
CA CYS A 304 18.34 -1.01 11.02
C CYS A 304 17.87 0.45 11.17
N LEU A 305 18.28 1.37 10.28
CA LEU A 305 17.81 2.75 10.28
C LEU A 305 16.32 2.84 9.90
N GLU A 306 15.90 2.15 8.86
CA GLU A 306 14.50 2.10 8.43
C GLU A 306 13.60 1.41 9.45
N MET A 307 14.11 0.38 10.11
CA MET A 307 13.38 -0.40 11.10
C MET A 307 13.02 0.39 12.37
N ARG A 308 13.71 1.49 12.67
CA ARG A 308 13.41 2.35 13.83
C ARG A 308 11.94 2.76 13.90
N LYS A 309 11.39 3.25 12.77
CA LYS A 309 9.97 3.62 12.67
C LYS A 309 9.04 2.41 12.72
N GLN A 310 9.44 1.30 12.10
CA GLN A 310 8.68 0.05 12.10
C GLN A 310 8.59 -0.54 13.52
N PHE A 311 9.72 -0.57 14.24
CA PHE A 311 9.77 -1.04 15.62
C PHE A 311 8.87 -0.21 16.55
N CYS A 312 8.79 1.11 16.32
CA CYS A 312 7.83 1.96 17.03
C CYS A 312 6.38 1.50 16.81
N ALA A 313 6.05 1.06 15.59
CA ALA A 313 4.72 0.56 15.29
C ALA A 313 4.47 -0.83 15.93
N TYR A 314 5.42 -1.78 15.83
CA TYR A 314 5.31 -3.11 16.44
C TYR A 314 5.15 -3.06 17.97
N THR A 315 5.78 -2.08 18.63
CA THR A 315 5.76 -1.93 20.10
C THR A 315 4.67 -1.00 20.62
N LYS A 316 3.81 -0.50 19.74
CA LYS A 316 2.69 0.38 20.13
C LYS A 316 1.72 -0.36 21.06
N GLY A 317 1.38 0.28 22.18
CA GLY A 317 0.44 -0.24 23.17
C GLY A 317 1.03 -1.30 24.12
N LEU A 318 2.32 -1.59 24.02
CA LEU A 318 2.99 -2.53 24.90
C LEU A 318 3.50 -1.86 26.19
N LYS A 319 3.39 -2.53 27.31
CA LYS A 319 4.01 -2.15 28.58
C LYS A 319 5.54 -2.13 28.37
N GLY A 320 6.23 -1.09 28.80
CA GLY A 320 7.67 -0.94 28.52
C GLY A 320 8.02 -0.47 27.10
N GLY A 321 7.06 -0.36 26.19
CA GLY A 321 7.29 0.02 24.78
C GLY A 321 7.96 1.40 24.59
N ALA A 322 7.88 2.31 25.56
CA ALA A 322 8.59 3.58 25.51
C ALA A 322 10.12 3.38 25.58
N LEU A 323 10.58 2.54 26.50
CA LEU A 323 12.01 2.20 26.65
C LEU A 323 12.56 1.49 25.41
N VAL A 324 11.76 0.59 24.82
CA VAL A 324 12.12 -0.09 23.56
C VAL A 324 12.33 0.93 22.45
N ARG A 325 11.40 1.87 22.30
CA ARG A 325 11.49 2.90 21.27
C ARG A 325 12.71 3.80 21.44
N GLU A 326 12.99 4.21 22.68
CA GLU A 326 14.17 5.01 23.00
C GLU A 326 15.46 4.29 22.59
N ARG A 327 15.60 3.02 22.94
CA ARG A 327 16.78 2.22 22.57
C ARG A 327 16.86 1.95 21.05
N ALA A 328 15.73 1.64 20.42
CA ALA A 328 15.67 1.32 19.00
C ALA A 328 16.11 2.49 18.10
N VAL A 329 15.93 3.76 18.50
CA VAL A 329 16.43 4.90 17.71
C VAL A 329 17.95 4.99 17.64
N HIS A 330 18.67 4.30 18.53
CA HIS A 330 20.13 4.23 18.55
C HIS A 330 20.69 2.94 17.93
N ALA A 331 19.85 1.94 17.69
CA ALA A 331 20.26 0.65 17.13
C ALA A 331 20.83 0.82 15.70
N GLN A 332 21.94 0.14 15.41
CA GLN A 332 22.65 0.16 14.14
C GLN A 332 22.87 -1.23 13.56
N THR A 333 22.72 -2.27 14.37
CA THR A 333 22.92 -3.67 14.01
C THR A 333 21.70 -4.51 14.41
N ILE A 334 21.50 -5.66 13.77
CA ILE A 334 20.48 -6.65 14.17
C ILE A 334 20.71 -7.09 15.63
N GLU A 335 21.97 -7.22 16.03
CA GLU A 335 22.31 -7.60 17.39
C GLU A 335 21.89 -6.54 18.44
N ASP A 336 21.93 -5.25 18.10
CA ASP A 336 21.40 -4.21 18.99
C ASP A 336 19.89 -4.39 19.22
N TYR A 337 19.13 -4.73 18.17
CA TYR A 337 17.72 -5.05 18.31
C TYR A 337 17.46 -6.29 19.15
N ARG A 338 18.30 -7.36 19.02
CA ARG A 338 18.19 -8.55 19.86
C ARG A 338 18.42 -8.23 21.34
N LYS A 339 19.43 -7.44 21.66
CA LYS A 339 19.71 -6.99 23.04
C LYS A 339 18.57 -6.16 23.62
N ILE A 340 17.99 -5.25 22.82
CA ILE A 340 16.84 -4.44 23.26
C ILE A 340 15.68 -5.34 23.69
N LEU A 341 15.45 -6.45 22.97
CA LEU A 341 14.35 -7.36 23.29
C LEU A 341 14.67 -8.33 24.43
N ALA A 342 15.91 -8.78 24.54
CA ALA A 342 16.34 -9.63 25.64
C ALA A 342 16.21 -8.92 27.01
N ASP A 343 16.37 -7.60 27.02
CA ASP A 343 16.26 -6.76 28.22
C ASP A 343 14.80 -6.39 28.57
N LEU A 344 13.82 -6.75 27.74
CA LEU A 344 12.42 -6.51 28.08
C LEU A 344 12.04 -7.43 29.24
N PRO A 345 11.52 -6.87 30.35
CA PRO A 345 11.01 -7.70 31.43
C PRO A 345 9.91 -8.60 30.87
N ASN A 346 9.93 -9.86 31.25
CA ASN A 346 8.88 -10.82 30.91
C ASN A 346 7.52 -10.18 31.24
N ILE A 347 6.81 -9.73 30.21
CA ILE A 347 5.52 -9.04 30.31
C ILE A 347 4.42 -10.07 30.20
#